data_f6d2f926d7e556ecfd0c7bba15079e56
#
_entry.id   f6d2f926d7e556ecfd0c7bba15079e56
#
_cell.length_a   1.000
_cell.length_b   1.000
_cell.length_c   1.000
_cell.angle_alpha   90.00
_cell.angle_beta   90.00
_cell.angle_gamma   90.00
#
_symmetry.space_group_name_H-M   'P 1'
#
loop_
_entity.id
_entity.type
_entity.pdbx_description
1 polymer ?
#
loop_
_entity_poly.entity_id
_entity_poly.type
_entity_poly.pdbx_seq_one_letter_code
_entity_poly.pdbx_strand_id
1 'polypeptide(L)'
;EFWKYPVSIFFMEHKDKVNFEEIFLKFLRKLYVMLLTRYLEVPTINAVKVDILKLNVQIINNSHPEFYAGFEEKKLEDEYAVNAEKARTDKLIIAPHRNMVRMLLKVLAYQEDAQTDLLPGYWEIEHIFPQTWDSKYYTLNEEEANEKLEHLGNKLPLEKKLNISASNNYFAKKKDRYKDSKIAIIKKLGDSTLDEWNLANIDTNDTKVCEIIKGQLKAWVDEYEGKEDSPKTPEATPEELAMIKMLKEKGLI
;
A
#
# COMPACT_ATOMS: atom_id res chain seq x y z
N GLU A 1 6.08 10.83 10.28
CA GLU A 1 7.37 11.25 9.72
C GLU A 1 8.53 10.28 9.98
N PHE A 2 8.38 9.29 10.90
CA PHE A 2 9.46 8.35 11.28
C PHE A 2 9.98 7.50 10.11
N TRP A 3 9.15 7.19 9.13
CA TRP A 3 9.54 6.44 7.93
C TRP A 3 10.66 7.13 7.12
N LYS A 4 10.82 8.45 7.28
CA LYS A 4 11.87 9.21 6.57
C LYS A 4 13.27 8.81 7.03
N TYR A 5 13.44 8.42 8.30
CA TYR A 5 14.76 8.07 8.82
C TYR A 5 15.33 6.84 8.11
N PRO A 6 14.68 5.66 8.08
CA PRO A 6 15.25 4.53 7.37
C PRO A 6 15.42 4.78 5.87
N VAL A 7 14.54 5.57 5.24
CA VAL A 7 14.68 5.95 3.83
C VAL A 7 15.94 6.78 3.60
N SER A 8 16.17 7.81 4.45
CA SER A 8 17.35 8.66 4.32
C SER A 8 18.63 7.90 4.61
N ILE A 9 18.66 7.08 5.66
CA ILE A 9 19.83 6.28 6.04
C ILE A 9 20.14 5.27 4.93
N PHE A 10 19.14 4.52 4.44
CA PHE A 10 19.35 3.58 3.35
C PHE A 10 19.89 4.28 2.10
N PHE A 11 19.32 5.43 1.74
CA PHE A 11 19.83 6.23 0.62
C PHE A 11 21.31 6.60 0.80
N MET A 12 21.67 7.14 1.97
CA MET A 12 23.05 7.57 2.23
C MET A 12 24.05 6.42 2.16
N GLU A 13 23.70 5.25 2.70
CA GLU A 13 24.57 4.06 2.74
C GLU A 13 24.68 3.34 1.39
N HIS A 14 23.72 3.53 0.47
CA HIS A 14 23.64 2.70 -0.72
C HIS A 14 23.63 3.46 -2.05
N LYS A 15 23.49 4.79 -2.05
CA LYS A 15 23.33 5.62 -3.26
C LYS A 15 24.42 5.43 -4.34
N ASP A 16 25.62 5.00 -3.94
CA ASP A 16 26.75 4.83 -4.84
C ASP A 16 26.86 3.38 -5.39
N LYS A 17 25.93 2.48 -5.02
CA LYS A 17 25.89 1.13 -5.54
C LYS A 17 25.38 1.11 -6.98
N VAL A 18 25.95 0.24 -7.83
CA VAL A 18 25.60 0.15 -9.27
C VAL A 18 24.11 -0.18 -9.49
N ASN A 19 23.52 -0.98 -8.61
CA ASN A 19 22.10 -1.39 -8.67
C ASN A 19 21.22 -0.63 -7.67
N PHE A 20 21.62 0.59 -7.30
CA PHE A 20 20.95 1.37 -6.24
C PHE A 20 19.43 1.50 -6.46
N GLU A 21 19.00 1.86 -7.66
CA GLU A 21 17.58 2.12 -7.95
C GLU A 21 16.72 0.87 -7.68
N GLU A 22 17.20 -0.29 -8.08
CA GLU A 22 16.49 -1.56 -7.87
C GLU A 22 16.40 -1.92 -6.39
N ILE A 23 17.52 -1.92 -5.67
CA ILE A 23 17.54 -2.27 -4.24
C ILE A 23 16.76 -1.24 -3.42
N PHE A 24 16.80 0.03 -3.80
CA PHE A 24 16.05 1.08 -3.13
C PHE A 24 14.55 0.94 -3.32
N LEU A 25 14.10 0.59 -4.53
CA LEU A 25 12.70 0.33 -4.81
C LEU A 25 12.17 -0.86 -3.99
N LYS A 26 12.90 -1.98 -3.97
CA LYS A 26 12.56 -3.15 -3.16
C LYS A 26 12.48 -2.78 -1.67
N PHE A 27 13.47 -2.04 -1.17
CA PHE A 27 13.49 -1.52 0.20
C PHE A 27 12.26 -0.67 0.51
N LEU A 28 11.91 0.29 -0.37
CA LEU A 28 10.75 1.16 -0.17
C LEU A 28 9.43 0.39 -0.14
N ARG A 29 9.26 -0.59 -1.03
CA ARG A 29 8.07 -1.45 -1.09
C ARG A 29 7.93 -2.25 0.20
N LYS A 30 9.01 -2.88 0.65
CA LYS A 30 9.01 -3.66 1.90
C LYS A 30 8.74 -2.78 3.12
N LEU A 31 9.38 -1.61 3.21
CA LEU A 31 9.09 -0.62 4.25
C LEU A 31 7.62 -0.20 4.24
N TYR A 32 7.04 -0.03 3.05
CA TYR A 32 5.63 0.31 2.91
C TYR A 32 4.71 -0.79 3.45
N VAL A 33 4.97 -2.05 3.08
CA VAL A 33 4.20 -3.21 3.60
C VAL A 33 4.25 -3.24 5.12
N MET A 34 5.44 -3.12 5.71
CA MET A 34 5.61 -3.09 7.16
C MET A 34 4.78 -1.98 7.81
N LEU A 35 4.90 -0.76 7.30
CA LEU A 35 4.18 0.38 7.86
C LEU A 35 2.67 0.20 7.73
N LEU A 36 2.21 -0.26 6.56
CA LEU A 36 0.79 -0.42 6.30
C LEU A 36 0.17 -1.48 7.20
N THR A 37 0.77 -2.65 7.30
CA THR A 37 0.27 -3.75 8.13
C THR A 37 0.22 -3.38 9.61
N ARG A 38 1.26 -2.69 10.11
CA ARG A 38 1.27 -2.18 11.48
C ARG A 38 0.19 -1.15 11.74
N TYR A 39 0.04 -0.20 10.83
CA TYR A 39 -0.96 0.87 10.99
C TYR A 39 -2.39 0.40 10.79
N LEU A 40 -2.64 -0.65 10.02
CA LEU A 40 -3.97 -1.26 9.93
C LEU A 40 -4.46 -1.73 11.30
N GLU A 41 -3.56 -2.33 12.09
CA GLU A 41 -3.92 -2.78 13.43
C GLU A 41 -3.93 -1.68 14.47
N VAL A 42 -2.86 -0.88 14.52
CA VAL A 42 -2.66 0.18 15.50
C VAL A 42 -2.26 1.46 14.78
N PRO A 43 -3.22 2.30 14.38
CA PRO A 43 -2.98 3.49 13.54
C PRO A 43 -2.31 4.64 14.30
N THR A 44 -1.26 4.33 15.04
CA THR A 44 -0.47 5.28 15.83
C THR A 44 1.02 5.13 15.55
N ILE A 45 1.76 6.22 15.75
CA ILE A 45 3.21 6.24 15.52
C ILE A 45 3.97 5.25 16.40
N ASN A 46 3.44 4.95 17.58
CA ASN A 46 4.08 4.02 18.51
C ASN A 46 4.12 2.58 17.97
N ALA A 47 3.19 2.23 17.06
CA ALA A 47 3.16 0.91 16.46
C ALA A 47 4.43 0.56 15.68
N VAL A 48 5.15 1.53 15.15
CA VAL A 48 6.30 1.33 14.26
C VAL A 48 7.62 1.88 14.81
N LYS A 49 7.58 2.63 15.91
CA LYS A 49 8.74 3.36 16.40
C LYS A 49 9.94 2.47 16.71
N VAL A 50 9.71 1.37 17.43
CA VAL A 50 10.79 0.45 17.83
C VAL A 50 11.38 -0.26 16.62
N ASP A 51 10.52 -0.69 15.72
CA ASP A 51 10.90 -1.43 14.51
C ASP A 51 11.71 -0.54 13.56
N ILE A 52 11.31 0.71 13.40
CA ILE A 52 12.09 1.69 12.63
C ILE A 52 13.47 1.95 13.25
N LEU A 53 13.57 2.04 14.59
CA LEU A 53 14.86 2.21 15.24
C LEU A 53 15.79 1.02 15.02
N LYS A 54 15.28 -0.21 15.13
CA LYS A 54 16.05 -1.43 14.82
C LYS A 54 16.51 -1.44 13.36
N LEU A 55 15.62 -1.14 12.45
CA LEU A 55 15.92 -1.06 11.02
C LEU A 55 17.04 -0.06 10.73
N ASN A 56 17.01 1.12 11.35
CA ASN A 56 18.06 2.13 11.18
C ASN A 56 19.42 1.61 11.63
N VAL A 57 19.48 0.92 12.77
CA VAL A 57 20.72 0.33 13.27
C VAL A 57 21.25 -0.76 12.32
N GLN A 58 20.38 -1.60 11.80
CA GLN A 58 20.77 -2.64 10.84
C GLN A 58 21.36 -2.04 9.56
N ILE A 59 20.72 -1.02 9.00
CA ILE A 59 21.21 -0.35 7.78
C ILE A 59 22.60 0.25 8.04
N ILE A 60 22.79 1.00 9.13
CA ILE A 60 24.07 1.64 9.47
C ILE A 60 25.17 0.60 9.67
N ASN A 61 24.87 -0.53 10.27
CA ASN A 61 25.84 -1.60 10.50
C ASN A 61 26.14 -2.46 9.26
N ASN A 62 25.66 -2.07 8.08
CA ASN A 62 25.75 -2.86 6.84
C ASN A 62 25.25 -4.31 7.00
N SER A 63 24.44 -4.59 8.02
CA SER A 63 23.72 -5.84 8.08
C SER A 63 22.61 -5.77 7.04
N HIS A 64 22.36 -6.88 6.36
CA HIS A 64 21.18 -7.00 5.50
C HIS A 64 19.96 -6.55 6.31
N PRO A 65 19.20 -5.54 5.84
CA PRO A 65 18.04 -5.08 6.58
C PRO A 65 17.08 -6.26 6.72
N GLU A 66 17.20 -6.98 7.82
CA GLU A 66 16.18 -7.95 8.20
C GLU A 66 14.96 -7.15 8.60
N PHE A 67 14.12 -6.88 7.60
CA PHE A 67 12.80 -6.40 7.86
C PHE A 67 12.11 -7.49 8.65
N TYR A 68 12.30 -7.39 9.94
CA TYR A 68 11.50 -8.12 10.85
C TYR A 68 11.53 -9.56 10.69
N ALA A 69 12.62 -10.19 10.84
CA ALA A 69 12.64 -11.61 11.17
C ALA A 69 11.21 -12.24 11.16
N GLY A 70 10.54 -12.13 10.06
CA GLY A 70 9.24 -12.73 9.84
C GLY A 70 8.04 -12.08 10.52
N PHE A 71 8.13 -10.84 10.98
CA PHE A 71 7.01 -10.24 11.73
C PHE A 71 5.79 -9.92 10.86
N GLU A 72 5.92 -9.02 9.87
CA GLU A 72 4.79 -8.64 9.04
C GLU A 72 4.49 -9.66 7.96
N GLU A 73 5.51 -10.29 7.41
CA GLU A 73 5.38 -11.38 6.47
C GLU A 73 4.67 -12.56 7.10
N LYS A 74 5.13 -12.99 8.25
CA LYS A 74 4.48 -14.08 8.99
C LYS A 74 3.04 -13.74 9.31
N LYS A 75 2.77 -12.49 9.70
CA LYS A 75 1.43 -12.04 9.99
C LYS A 75 0.54 -12.04 8.77
N LEU A 76 1.02 -11.57 7.63
CA LEU A 76 0.29 -11.66 6.36
C LEU A 76 0.05 -13.11 5.96
N GLU A 77 1.04 -13.98 6.10
CA GLU A 77 0.92 -15.41 5.81
C GLU A 77 -0.04 -16.12 6.75
N ASP A 78 0.07 -15.88 8.06
CA ASP A 78 -0.82 -16.45 9.07
C ASP A 78 -2.26 -15.98 8.85
N GLU A 79 -2.47 -14.72 8.48
CA GLU A 79 -3.78 -14.17 8.16
C GLU A 79 -4.36 -14.76 6.86
N TYR A 80 -3.54 -15.17 5.93
CA TYR A 80 -3.96 -15.94 4.76
C TYR A 80 -4.23 -17.40 5.07
N ALA A 81 -3.51 -18.00 5.99
CA ALA A 81 -3.60 -19.42 6.31
C ALA A 81 -4.80 -19.76 7.19
N VAL A 82 -5.25 -18.84 8.06
CA VAL A 82 -6.32 -19.08 9.03
C VAL A 82 -7.55 -18.24 8.70
N ASN A 83 -8.70 -18.89 8.47
CA ASN A 83 -9.94 -18.21 8.06
C ASN A 83 -10.39 -17.09 9.01
N ALA A 84 -10.19 -17.24 10.32
CA ALA A 84 -10.56 -16.23 11.30
C ALA A 84 -9.64 -14.97 11.21
N GLU A 85 -8.36 -15.17 10.99
CA GLU A 85 -7.39 -14.10 10.82
C GLU A 85 -7.58 -13.41 9.47
N LYS A 86 -7.87 -14.18 8.43
CA LYS A 86 -8.24 -13.62 7.12
C LYS A 86 -9.46 -12.70 7.23
N ALA A 87 -10.51 -13.14 7.93
CA ALA A 87 -11.71 -12.32 8.13
C ALA A 87 -11.41 -11.05 8.95
N ARG A 88 -10.47 -11.11 9.90
CA ARG A 88 -10.02 -9.93 10.64
C ARG A 88 -9.30 -8.93 9.76
N THR A 89 -8.37 -9.39 8.91
CA THR A 89 -7.65 -8.52 7.97
C THR A 89 -8.61 -7.86 6.98
N ASP A 90 -9.55 -8.63 6.44
CA ASP A 90 -10.57 -8.10 5.55
C ASP A 90 -11.36 -6.97 6.23
N LYS A 91 -11.79 -7.17 7.48
CA LYS A 91 -12.48 -6.14 8.25
C LYS A 91 -11.64 -4.87 8.44
N LEU A 92 -10.34 -5.00 8.72
CA LEU A 92 -9.43 -3.85 8.87
C LEU A 92 -9.23 -3.08 7.57
N ILE A 93 -9.29 -3.75 6.41
CA ILE A 93 -9.20 -3.13 5.09
C ILE A 93 -10.53 -2.53 4.69
N ILE A 94 -11.64 -3.23 4.91
CA ILE A 94 -12.99 -2.77 4.52
C ILE A 94 -13.39 -1.53 5.32
N ALA A 95 -13.23 -1.56 6.64
CA ALA A 95 -13.58 -0.47 7.53
C ALA A 95 -12.33 0.07 8.27
N PRO A 96 -11.37 0.67 7.54
CA PRO A 96 -10.11 1.09 8.10
C PRO A 96 -10.28 2.32 8.99
N HIS A 97 -9.41 2.43 9.98
CA HIS A 97 -9.31 3.67 10.73
C HIS A 97 -9.07 4.88 9.80
N ARG A 98 -9.70 6.00 10.09
CA ARG A 98 -9.66 7.23 9.24
C ARG A 98 -8.26 7.65 8.79
N ASN A 99 -7.23 7.41 9.61
CA ASN A 99 -5.84 7.76 9.29
C ASN A 99 -5.25 6.87 8.17
N MET A 100 -5.84 5.70 7.92
CA MET A 100 -5.38 4.73 6.93
C MET A 100 -6.04 4.90 5.56
N VAL A 101 -7.25 5.47 5.53
CA VAL A 101 -8.05 5.58 4.30
C VAL A 101 -7.24 6.17 3.14
N ARG A 102 -6.56 7.30 3.35
CA ARG A 102 -5.77 7.94 2.27
C ARG A 102 -4.63 7.06 1.76
N MET A 103 -4.00 6.29 2.64
CA MET A 103 -2.89 5.39 2.29
C MET A 103 -3.41 4.22 1.44
N LEU A 104 -4.52 3.61 1.84
CA LEU A 104 -5.16 2.52 1.10
C LEU A 104 -5.70 2.98 -0.26
N LEU A 105 -6.34 4.16 -0.32
CA LEU A 105 -6.82 4.74 -1.57
C LEU A 105 -5.69 5.03 -2.57
N LYS A 106 -4.50 5.39 -2.10
CA LYS A 106 -3.32 5.52 -2.97
C LYS A 106 -2.90 4.17 -3.55
N VAL A 107 -2.87 3.11 -2.73
CA VAL A 107 -2.58 1.76 -3.23
C VAL A 107 -3.55 1.40 -4.36
N LEU A 108 -4.85 1.56 -4.10
CA LEU A 108 -5.89 1.24 -5.10
C LEU A 108 -5.74 2.06 -6.39
N ALA A 109 -5.50 3.36 -6.27
CA ALA A 109 -5.36 4.23 -7.43
C ALA A 109 -4.16 3.85 -8.32
N TYR A 110 -3.04 3.48 -7.71
CA TYR A 110 -1.84 3.06 -8.45
C TYR A 110 -1.88 1.60 -8.95
N GLN A 111 -2.92 0.83 -8.59
CA GLN A 111 -3.17 -0.49 -9.19
C GLN A 111 -3.97 -0.41 -10.50
N GLU A 112 -4.48 0.75 -10.85
CA GLU A 112 -5.13 0.94 -12.15
C GLU A 112 -4.05 1.19 -13.22
N ASP A 113 -3.94 0.31 -14.19
CA ASP A 113 -2.90 0.35 -15.26
C ASP A 113 -2.87 1.69 -16.00
N ALA A 114 -4.03 2.33 -16.14
CA ALA A 114 -4.14 3.64 -16.75
C ALA A 114 -3.62 4.81 -15.90
N GLN A 115 -3.25 4.56 -14.64
CA GLN A 115 -2.67 5.58 -13.75
C GLN A 115 -1.15 5.67 -13.96
N THR A 116 -0.71 6.21 -15.08
CA THR A 116 0.70 6.38 -15.42
C THR A 116 1.34 7.59 -14.75
N ASP A 117 0.54 8.60 -14.44
CA ASP A 117 1.01 9.82 -13.80
C ASP A 117 0.85 9.75 -12.27
N LEU A 118 1.61 10.59 -11.57
CA LEU A 118 1.40 10.77 -10.15
C LEU A 118 0.02 11.33 -9.86
N LEU A 119 -0.58 10.88 -8.76
CA LEU A 119 -1.84 11.46 -8.29
C LEU A 119 -1.68 12.96 -8.08
N PRO A 120 -2.72 13.76 -8.34
CA PRO A 120 -2.69 15.19 -8.06
C PRO A 120 -2.20 15.47 -6.64
N GLY A 121 -1.36 16.48 -6.46
CA GLY A 121 -0.80 16.83 -5.15
C GLY A 121 -1.86 17.13 -4.09
N TYR A 122 -3.06 17.50 -4.54
CA TYR A 122 -4.20 17.78 -3.69
C TYR A 122 -5.47 17.07 -4.21
N TRP A 123 -5.97 16.14 -3.41
CA TRP A 123 -7.21 15.40 -3.64
C TRP A 123 -7.91 15.13 -2.30
N GLU A 124 -9.19 14.86 -2.34
CA GLU A 124 -10.04 14.59 -1.18
C GLU A 124 -10.63 13.18 -1.28
N ILE A 125 -11.17 12.69 -0.17
CA ILE A 125 -11.87 11.41 -0.13
C ILE A 125 -13.29 11.67 -0.60
N GLU A 126 -13.65 11.12 -1.73
CA GLU A 126 -15.00 11.09 -2.26
C GLU A 126 -15.75 9.88 -1.69
N HIS A 127 -17.00 10.09 -1.26
CA HIS A 127 -17.94 9.04 -0.93
C HIS A 127 -18.85 8.81 -2.14
N ILE A 128 -18.75 7.65 -2.77
CA ILE A 128 -19.52 7.32 -3.98
C ILE A 128 -21.01 7.32 -3.67
N PHE A 129 -21.43 6.51 -2.66
CA PHE A 129 -22.72 6.67 -2.00
C PHE A 129 -22.63 7.88 -1.07
N PRO A 130 -23.55 8.85 -1.16
CA PRO A 130 -23.44 10.14 -0.47
C PRO A 130 -23.55 9.99 1.05
N GLN A 131 -22.82 10.81 1.79
CA GLN A 131 -22.89 10.85 3.26
C GLN A 131 -24.25 11.37 3.76
N THR A 132 -24.93 12.17 2.96
CA THR A 132 -26.29 12.62 3.20
C THR A 132 -27.10 12.32 1.96
N TRP A 133 -28.14 11.53 2.10
CA TRP A 133 -29.00 11.13 1.00
C TRP A 133 -30.43 11.62 1.17
N ASP A 134 -31.12 11.77 0.05
CA ASP A 134 -32.54 12.10 0.01
C ASP A 134 -33.32 10.78 -0.10
N SER A 135 -34.25 10.55 0.83
CA SER A 135 -35.14 9.37 0.85
C SER A 135 -35.99 9.22 -0.41
N LYS A 136 -36.11 10.28 -1.19
CA LYS A 136 -36.76 10.27 -2.50
C LYS A 136 -36.00 9.39 -3.51
N TYR A 137 -34.68 9.31 -3.41
CA TYR A 137 -33.83 8.54 -4.31
C TYR A 137 -33.37 7.21 -3.71
N TYR A 138 -33.41 7.06 -2.39
CA TYR A 138 -32.91 5.88 -1.71
C TYR A 138 -33.90 5.42 -0.65
N THR A 139 -34.48 4.22 -0.84
CA THR A 139 -35.25 3.54 0.21
C THR A 139 -34.31 2.55 0.89
N LEU A 140 -33.78 2.91 2.08
CA LEU A 140 -32.70 2.19 2.75
C LEU A 140 -33.03 1.95 4.22
N ASN A 141 -32.40 0.90 4.77
CA ASN A 141 -32.19 0.80 6.20
C ASN A 141 -31.09 1.80 6.59
N GLU A 142 -31.43 2.83 7.37
CA GLU A 142 -30.51 3.88 7.76
C GLU A 142 -29.34 3.37 8.61
N GLU A 143 -29.56 2.37 9.46
CA GLU A 143 -28.49 1.79 10.30
C GLU A 143 -27.45 1.09 9.42
N GLU A 144 -27.88 0.25 8.48
CA GLU A 144 -27.02 -0.44 7.52
C GLU A 144 -26.29 0.57 6.60
N ALA A 145 -26.99 1.59 6.12
CA ALA A 145 -26.39 2.62 5.29
C ALA A 145 -25.29 3.39 6.04
N ASN A 146 -25.54 3.79 7.28
CA ASN A 146 -24.56 4.48 8.12
C ASN A 146 -23.33 3.62 8.42
N GLU A 147 -23.49 2.31 8.63
CA GLU A 147 -22.38 1.39 8.82
C GLU A 147 -21.48 1.35 7.56
N LYS A 148 -22.07 1.23 6.39
CA LYS A 148 -21.34 1.09 5.12
C LYS A 148 -20.77 2.38 4.53
N LEU A 149 -21.24 3.55 4.99
CA LEU A 149 -20.73 4.85 4.51
C LEU A 149 -19.21 4.96 4.58
N GLU A 150 -18.65 4.48 5.69
CA GLU A 150 -17.22 4.61 5.98
C GLU A 150 -16.38 3.46 5.43
N HIS A 151 -17.00 2.49 4.75
CA HIS A 151 -16.29 1.39 4.09
C HIS A 151 -15.38 1.91 2.97
N LEU A 152 -14.25 1.23 2.79
CA LEU A 152 -13.27 1.60 1.76
C LEU A 152 -13.83 1.44 0.35
N GLY A 153 -14.70 0.44 0.15
CA GLY A 153 -15.39 0.23 -1.11
C GLY A 153 -16.35 1.36 -1.51
N ASN A 154 -16.72 2.24 -0.57
CA ASN A 154 -17.49 3.44 -0.85
C ASN A 154 -16.63 4.69 -1.07
N LYS A 155 -15.30 4.56 -1.09
CA LYS A 155 -14.40 5.72 -1.11
C LYS A 155 -13.44 5.69 -2.29
N LEU A 156 -13.17 6.86 -2.84
CA LEU A 156 -12.20 7.06 -3.91
C LEU A 156 -11.44 8.39 -3.70
N PRO A 157 -10.21 8.50 -4.25
CA PRO A 157 -9.50 9.78 -4.28
C PRO A 157 -10.05 10.64 -5.42
N LEU A 158 -10.55 11.85 -5.14
CA LEU A 158 -11.08 12.75 -6.17
C LEU A 158 -10.46 14.14 -6.03
N GLU A 159 -10.18 14.82 -7.13
CA GLU A 159 -9.70 16.19 -7.14
C GLU A 159 -10.68 17.10 -6.41
N LYS A 160 -10.17 17.99 -5.57
CA LYS A 160 -10.99 18.86 -4.71
C LYS A 160 -12.12 19.58 -5.44
N LYS A 161 -11.82 20.14 -6.63
CA LYS A 161 -12.83 20.89 -7.39
C LYS A 161 -13.98 19.98 -7.87
N LEU A 162 -13.64 18.77 -8.32
CA LEU A 162 -14.62 17.79 -8.76
C LEU A 162 -15.40 17.25 -7.57
N ASN A 163 -14.74 17.00 -6.43
CA ASN A 163 -15.38 16.55 -5.20
C ASN A 163 -16.43 17.56 -4.69
N ILE A 164 -16.10 18.85 -4.66
CA ILE A 164 -17.05 19.90 -4.32
C ILE A 164 -18.23 19.92 -5.29
N SER A 165 -17.98 19.73 -6.58
CA SER A 165 -19.01 19.72 -7.62
C SER A 165 -19.89 18.45 -7.59
N ALA A 166 -19.32 17.32 -7.24
CA ALA A 166 -20.02 16.04 -7.03
C ALA A 166 -20.96 16.14 -5.81
N SER A 167 -20.46 16.70 -4.69
CA SER A 167 -21.22 16.92 -3.47
C SER A 167 -21.99 15.66 -3.00
N ASN A 168 -23.09 15.81 -2.28
CA ASN A 168 -23.98 14.71 -1.90
C ASN A 168 -25.05 14.38 -2.97
N ASN A 169 -24.71 14.55 -4.25
CA ASN A 169 -25.61 14.16 -5.32
C ASN A 169 -25.73 12.62 -5.42
N TYR A 170 -26.81 12.15 -6.08
CA TYR A 170 -26.95 10.75 -6.44
C TYR A 170 -25.92 10.35 -7.51
N PHE A 171 -25.63 9.05 -7.58
CA PHE A 171 -24.51 8.51 -8.33
C PHE A 171 -24.47 8.92 -9.82
N ALA A 172 -25.61 8.81 -10.54
CA ALA A 172 -25.66 9.16 -11.95
C ALA A 172 -25.21 10.61 -12.21
N LYS A 173 -25.49 11.54 -11.31
CA LYS A 173 -25.06 12.94 -11.41
C LYS A 173 -23.57 13.10 -11.05
N LYS A 174 -23.07 12.32 -10.12
CA LYS A 174 -21.64 12.30 -9.76
C LYS A 174 -20.79 11.74 -10.89
N LYS A 175 -21.27 10.72 -11.62
CA LYS A 175 -20.59 10.13 -12.79
C LYS A 175 -20.15 11.17 -13.82
N ASP A 176 -20.96 12.18 -14.08
CA ASP A 176 -20.61 13.23 -15.04
C ASP A 176 -19.37 14.02 -14.60
N ARG A 177 -19.16 14.14 -13.28
CA ARG A 177 -17.97 14.78 -12.72
C ARG A 177 -16.76 13.84 -12.70
N TYR A 178 -17.01 12.54 -12.50
CA TYR A 178 -15.96 11.52 -12.51
C TYR A 178 -15.27 11.37 -13.88
N LYS A 179 -16.00 11.57 -14.98
CA LYS A 179 -15.44 11.56 -16.34
C LYS A 179 -14.35 12.61 -16.55
N ASP A 180 -14.43 13.73 -15.84
CA ASP A 180 -13.46 14.83 -15.94
C ASP A 180 -12.21 14.61 -15.07
N SER A 181 -12.18 13.54 -14.27
CA SER A 181 -11.06 13.24 -13.38
C SER A 181 -9.80 12.83 -14.14
N LYS A 182 -8.64 13.25 -13.64
CA LYS A 182 -7.31 12.77 -14.06
C LYS A 182 -6.90 11.49 -13.35
N ILE A 183 -7.65 11.09 -12.32
CA ILE A 183 -7.38 9.87 -11.55
C ILE A 183 -8.07 8.71 -12.25
N ALA A 184 -7.29 7.75 -12.74
CA ALA A 184 -7.76 6.72 -13.66
C ALA A 184 -8.90 5.86 -13.07
N ILE A 185 -8.83 5.45 -11.80
CA ILE A 185 -9.87 4.66 -11.14
C ILE A 185 -11.21 5.40 -11.07
N ILE A 186 -11.18 6.72 -10.87
CA ILE A 186 -12.36 7.58 -10.86
C ILE A 186 -12.95 7.70 -12.27
N LYS A 187 -12.11 7.99 -13.25
CA LYS A 187 -12.54 8.12 -14.66
C LYS A 187 -13.18 6.82 -15.12
N LYS A 188 -12.59 5.69 -14.81
CA LYS A 188 -13.14 4.36 -15.12
C LYS A 188 -14.54 4.16 -14.53
N LEU A 189 -14.75 4.60 -13.27
CA LEU A 189 -16.08 4.58 -12.67
C LEU A 189 -17.05 5.53 -13.38
N GLY A 190 -16.59 6.71 -13.76
CA GLY A 190 -17.37 7.68 -14.56
C GLY A 190 -17.82 7.13 -15.90
N ASP A 191 -16.97 6.35 -16.57
CA ASP A 191 -17.23 5.73 -17.88
C ASP A 191 -17.96 4.38 -17.78
N SER A 192 -18.20 3.87 -16.55
CA SER A 192 -18.88 2.59 -16.34
C SER A 192 -20.34 2.61 -16.81
N THR A 193 -20.90 1.43 -17.04
CA THR A 193 -22.33 1.26 -17.39
C THR A 193 -23.26 1.28 -16.19
N LEU A 194 -22.72 1.42 -14.97
CA LEU A 194 -23.52 1.49 -13.75
C LEU A 194 -24.38 2.76 -13.75
N ASP A 195 -25.66 2.61 -13.45
CA ASP A 195 -26.62 3.73 -13.37
C ASP A 195 -26.82 4.20 -11.93
N GLU A 196 -26.52 3.33 -10.96
CA GLU A 196 -26.65 3.63 -9.53
C GLU A 196 -25.48 3.05 -8.74
N TRP A 197 -25.31 3.57 -7.53
CA TRP A 197 -24.39 3.04 -6.52
C TRP A 197 -25.17 2.88 -5.22
N ASN A 198 -25.43 1.65 -4.84
CA ASN A 198 -26.20 1.28 -3.66
C ASN A 198 -25.36 0.46 -2.68
N LEU A 199 -25.96 0.00 -1.57
CA LEU A 199 -25.25 -0.73 -0.52
C LEU A 199 -24.66 -2.06 -1.03
N ALA A 200 -25.34 -2.76 -1.94
CA ALA A 200 -24.83 -3.99 -2.53
C ALA A 200 -23.60 -3.74 -3.45
N ASN A 201 -23.54 -2.58 -4.09
CA ASN A 201 -22.36 -2.18 -4.84
C ASN A 201 -21.17 -1.91 -3.91
N ILE A 202 -21.41 -1.36 -2.71
CA ILE A 202 -20.36 -1.18 -1.69
C ILE A 202 -19.80 -2.54 -1.28
N ASP A 203 -20.64 -3.52 -0.92
CA ASP A 203 -20.21 -4.88 -0.54
C ASP A 203 -19.38 -5.57 -1.63
N THR A 204 -19.86 -5.45 -2.87
CA THR A 204 -19.14 -6.00 -4.02
C THR A 204 -17.77 -5.33 -4.20
N ASN A 205 -17.71 -4.02 -4.01
CA ASN A 205 -16.48 -3.27 -4.14
C ASN A 205 -15.55 -3.48 -2.96
N ASP A 206 -16.06 -3.65 -1.73
CA ASP A 206 -15.28 -4.03 -0.55
C ASP A 206 -14.48 -5.32 -0.78
N THR A 207 -15.13 -6.33 -1.35
CA THR A 207 -14.46 -7.58 -1.71
C THR A 207 -13.32 -7.33 -2.70
N LYS A 208 -13.57 -6.55 -3.76
CA LYS A 208 -12.55 -6.22 -4.78
C LYS A 208 -11.38 -5.43 -4.19
N VAL A 209 -11.64 -4.40 -3.39
CA VAL A 209 -10.57 -3.59 -2.81
C VAL A 209 -9.74 -4.38 -1.82
N CYS A 210 -10.35 -5.29 -1.06
CA CYS A 210 -9.63 -6.23 -0.21
C CYS A 210 -8.67 -7.12 -1.00
N GLU A 211 -9.16 -7.74 -2.06
CA GLU A 211 -8.36 -8.62 -2.92
C GLU A 211 -7.18 -7.87 -3.55
N ILE A 212 -7.44 -6.67 -4.09
CA ILE A 212 -6.41 -5.84 -4.71
C ILE A 212 -5.33 -5.46 -3.69
N ILE A 213 -5.72 -4.97 -2.53
CA ILE A 213 -4.76 -4.53 -1.50
C ILE A 213 -3.94 -5.71 -1.00
N LYS A 214 -4.57 -6.82 -0.63
CA LYS A 214 -3.86 -8.01 -0.15
C LYS A 214 -2.94 -8.60 -1.22
N GLY A 215 -3.42 -8.70 -2.45
CA GLY A 215 -2.62 -9.18 -3.58
C GLY A 215 -1.38 -8.33 -3.81
N GLN A 216 -1.51 -7.00 -3.73
CA GLN A 216 -0.38 -6.09 -3.88
C GLN A 216 0.62 -6.18 -2.73
N LEU A 217 0.14 -6.23 -1.50
CA LEU A 217 1.03 -6.38 -0.34
C LEU A 217 1.81 -7.70 -0.41
N LYS A 218 1.12 -8.78 -0.76
CA LYS A 218 1.78 -10.08 -0.95
C LYS A 218 2.80 -10.04 -2.08
N ALA A 219 2.49 -9.45 -3.23
CA ALA A 219 3.42 -9.34 -4.35
C ALA A 219 4.71 -8.60 -3.95
N TRP A 220 4.61 -7.54 -3.14
CA TRP A 220 5.78 -6.81 -2.66
C TRP A 220 6.59 -7.59 -1.61
N VAL A 221 5.95 -8.41 -0.78
CA VAL A 221 6.65 -9.34 0.12
C VAL A 221 7.40 -10.39 -0.69
N ASP A 222 6.71 -11.05 -1.63
CA ASP A 222 7.28 -12.10 -2.48
C ASP A 222 8.45 -11.57 -3.33
N GLU A 223 8.36 -10.33 -3.83
CA GLU A 223 9.44 -9.65 -4.57
C GLU A 223 10.68 -9.43 -3.69
N TYR A 224 10.49 -9.08 -2.44
CA TYR A 224 11.60 -8.85 -1.51
C TYR A 224 12.25 -10.15 -1.05
N GLU A 225 11.45 -11.18 -0.78
CA GLU A 225 11.89 -12.51 -0.37
C GLU A 225 12.29 -13.39 -1.55
N GLY A 226 11.86 -12.99 -2.75
CA GLY A 226 12.32 -13.63 -3.99
C GLY A 226 13.81 -13.75 -3.89
N LYS A 227 14.30 -15.00 -3.98
CA LYS A 227 15.73 -15.29 -3.99
C LYS A 227 16.38 -14.17 -4.77
N GLU A 228 17.16 -13.36 -4.09
CA GLU A 228 18.13 -12.56 -4.79
C GLU A 228 18.65 -13.50 -5.86
N ASP A 229 18.46 -13.17 -7.14
CA ASP A 229 19.49 -13.46 -8.08
C ASP A 229 20.69 -12.81 -7.39
N SER A 230 21.35 -13.61 -6.57
CA SER A 230 22.58 -13.23 -5.89
C SER A 230 23.32 -12.58 -7.02
N PRO A 231 23.68 -11.28 -6.95
CA PRO A 231 24.51 -10.73 -7.99
C PRO A 231 25.56 -11.81 -8.09
N LYS A 232 25.62 -12.53 -9.21
CA LYS A 232 26.65 -13.56 -9.41
C LYS A 232 27.88 -12.79 -9.06
N THR A 233 28.34 -12.98 -7.83
CA THR A 233 29.60 -12.41 -7.37
C THR A 233 30.49 -12.88 -8.46
N PRO A 234 31.05 -12.02 -9.35
CA PRO A 234 31.79 -12.47 -10.50
C PRO A 234 32.74 -13.50 -9.91
N GLU A 235 32.63 -14.75 -10.36
CA GLU A 235 33.39 -15.86 -9.77
C GLU A 235 34.80 -15.32 -9.66
N ALA A 236 35.29 -15.21 -8.41
CA ALA A 236 36.53 -14.52 -8.15
C ALA A 236 37.56 -15.10 -9.12
N THR A 237 38.18 -14.25 -9.90
CA THR A 237 39.13 -14.67 -10.92
C THR A 237 40.19 -15.57 -10.27
N PRO A 238 40.80 -16.49 -10.99
CA PRO A 238 41.87 -17.33 -10.44
C PRO A 238 42.95 -16.53 -9.72
N GLU A 239 43.21 -15.28 -10.15
CA GLU A 239 44.14 -14.36 -9.54
C GLU A 239 43.63 -13.79 -8.20
N GLU A 240 42.33 -13.44 -8.10
CA GLU A 240 41.72 -13.03 -6.85
C GLU A 240 41.67 -14.17 -5.84
N LEU A 241 41.35 -15.40 -6.27
CA LEU A 241 41.40 -16.59 -5.42
C LEU A 241 42.80 -16.87 -4.90
N ALA A 242 43.82 -16.70 -5.75
CA ALA A 242 45.22 -16.87 -5.36
C ALA A 242 45.63 -15.78 -4.35
N MET A 243 45.19 -14.55 -4.53
CA MET A 243 45.46 -13.46 -3.62
C MET A 243 44.75 -13.66 -2.24
N ILE A 244 43.49 -14.08 -2.23
CA ILE A 244 42.75 -14.43 -0.98
C ILE A 244 43.47 -15.57 -0.24
N LYS A 245 43.92 -16.60 -0.96
CA LYS A 245 44.67 -17.71 -0.39
C LYS A 245 45.98 -17.25 0.26
N MET A 246 46.74 -16.40 -0.45
CA MET A 246 47.98 -15.83 0.06
C MET A 246 47.77 -14.96 1.30
N LEU A 247 46.71 -14.17 1.33
CA LEU A 247 46.37 -13.33 2.49
C LEU A 247 45.99 -14.17 3.69
N LYS A 248 45.24 -15.25 3.52
CA LYS A 248 44.90 -16.23 4.58
C LYS A 248 46.14 -16.93 5.11
N GLU A 249 47.05 -17.39 4.24
CA GLU A 249 48.30 -18.02 4.66
C GLU A 249 49.23 -17.11 5.42
N LYS A 250 49.12 -15.78 5.21
CA LYS A 250 49.88 -14.76 5.94
C LYS A 250 49.16 -14.25 7.19
N GLY A 251 47.95 -14.75 7.51
CA GLY A 251 47.17 -14.33 8.66
C GLY A 251 46.70 -12.87 8.59
N LEU A 252 46.52 -12.33 7.36
CA LEU A 252 46.11 -10.94 7.11
C LEU A 252 44.59 -10.81 6.95
N ILE A 253 43.87 -11.93 6.70
CA ILE A 253 42.38 -12.03 6.70
C ILE A 253 41.99 -13.42 7.24
#